data_5d26dfb6d353012a363a878bba545abe
#
_entry.id   5d26dfb6d353012a363a878bba545abe
#
_cell.length_a   1.000
_cell.length_b   1.000
_cell.length_c   1.000
_cell.angle_alpha   90.00
_cell.angle_beta   90.00
_cell.angle_gamma   90.00
#
_symmetry.space_group_name_H-M   'P 1'
#
loop_
_entity.id
_entity.type
_entity.pdbx_description
1 polymer ?
#
loop_
_entity_poly.entity_id
_entity_poly.type
_entity_poly.pdbx_seq_one_letter_code
_entity_poly.pdbx_strand_id
1 'polypeptide(L)' 'MIKEYDKVKTLVEKEGYPVGTTGIVVSLYTSGPACEVEIWDDENYPIDVVTYGLSEVEISA' A
#
# COMPACT_ATOMS: atom_id res chain seq x y z
N MET A 1 -8.55 -11.04 -1.70
CA MET A 1 -7.54 -10.74 -2.74
C MET A 1 -7.40 -9.24 -2.91
N ILE A 2 -6.17 -8.75 -2.95
CA ILE A 2 -5.90 -7.32 -3.10
C ILE A 2 -6.32 -6.87 -4.50
N LYS A 3 -7.02 -5.76 -4.59
CA LYS A 3 -7.48 -5.20 -5.86
C LYS A 3 -7.13 -3.72 -5.91
N GLU A 4 -7.15 -3.17 -7.11
CA GLU A 4 -7.00 -1.74 -7.32
C GLU A 4 -8.04 -0.98 -6.50
N TYR A 5 -7.58 0.09 -5.87
CA TYR A 5 -8.38 0.98 -5.00
C TYR A 5 -8.76 0.40 -3.66
N ASP A 6 -8.30 -0.81 -3.32
CA ASP A 6 -8.49 -1.33 -1.97
C ASP A 6 -7.67 -0.51 -0.97
N LYS A 7 -8.23 -0.30 0.21
CA LYS A 7 -7.50 0.26 1.33
C LYS A 7 -6.72 -0.86 2.00
N VAL A 8 -5.43 -0.64 2.22
CA VAL A 8 -4.55 -1.66 2.80
C VAL A 8 -3.74 -1.09 3.94
N LYS A 9 -3.22 -2.00 4.75
CA LYS A 9 -2.32 -1.71 5.85
C LYS A 9 -1.04 -2.49 5.60
N THR A 10 0.11 -1.87 5.82
CA THR A 10 1.39 -2.51 5.55
C THR A 10 1.78 -3.44 6.69
N LEU A 11 2.42 -4.55 6.32
CA LEU A 11 2.87 -5.57 7.26
C LEU A 11 4.38 -5.49 7.49
N VAL A 12 5.08 -4.64 6.75
CA VAL A 12 6.52 -4.46 6.84
C VAL A 12 6.85 -2.98 6.87
N GLU A 13 8.04 -2.66 7.35
CA GLU A 13 8.58 -1.31 7.24
C GLU A 13 9.27 -1.18 5.88
N LYS A 14 9.03 -0.06 5.18
CA LYS A 14 9.60 0.15 3.86
C LYS A 14 9.63 1.64 3.55
N GLU A 15 10.73 2.11 2.97
CA GLU A 15 10.88 3.50 2.53
C GLU A 15 10.61 4.52 3.63
N GLY A 16 10.90 4.13 4.87
CA GLY A 16 10.69 5.01 6.01
C GLY A 16 9.30 4.95 6.61
N TYR A 17 8.38 4.16 6.02
CA TYR A 17 7.03 4.00 6.56
C TYR A 17 6.97 2.76 7.44
N PRO A 18 6.50 2.90 8.68
CA PRO A 18 6.49 1.76 9.62
C PRO A 18 5.41 0.75 9.29
N VAL A 19 5.52 -0.42 9.93
CA VAL A 19 4.45 -1.42 9.91
C VAL A 19 3.16 -0.75 10.38
N GLY A 20 2.06 -1.06 9.70
CA GLY A 20 0.75 -0.50 10.05
C GLY A 20 0.41 0.79 9.32
N THR A 21 1.26 1.23 8.39
CA THR A 21 0.94 2.37 7.54
C THR A 21 -0.23 2.01 6.63
N THR A 22 -1.21 2.91 6.50
CA THR A 22 -2.35 2.66 5.63
C THR A 22 -2.22 3.44 4.34
N GLY A 23 -2.81 2.88 3.28
CA GLY A 23 -2.80 3.52 1.97
C GLY A 23 -3.79 2.88 1.05
N ILE A 24 -3.83 3.37 -0.19
CA ILE A 24 -4.75 2.89 -1.23
C ILE A 24 -3.93 2.27 -2.34
N VAL A 25 -4.33 1.08 -2.79
CA VAL A 25 -3.68 0.43 -3.93
C VAL A 25 -4.10 1.18 -5.19
N VAL A 26 -3.13 1.75 -5.89
CA VAL A 26 -3.41 2.51 -7.12
C VAL A 26 -3.02 1.75 -8.38
N SER A 27 -2.27 0.67 -8.25
CA SER A 27 -1.89 -0.14 -9.41
C SER A 27 -1.46 -1.52 -8.95
N LEU A 28 -1.68 -2.52 -9.78
CA LEU A 28 -1.24 -3.89 -9.56
C LEU A 28 -0.35 -4.30 -10.72
N TYR A 29 0.76 -4.97 -10.42
CA TYR A 29 1.61 -5.51 -11.46
C TYR A 29 1.09 -6.89 -11.87
N THR A 30 0.91 -7.08 -13.17
CA THR A 30 0.40 -8.34 -13.69
C THR A 30 1.50 -9.39 -13.82
N SER A 31 2.76 -8.98 -13.87
CA SER A 31 3.89 -9.88 -14.08
C SER A 31 4.62 -10.23 -12.80
N GLY A 32 4.10 -9.86 -11.63
CA GLY A 32 4.72 -10.17 -10.35
C GLY A 32 3.76 -9.88 -9.22
N PRO A 33 3.96 -10.48 -8.04
CA PRO A 33 3.04 -10.31 -6.93
C PRO A 33 3.31 -9.00 -6.18
N ALA A 34 3.09 -7.88 -6.85
CA ALA A 34 3.40 -6.55 -6.31
C ALA A 34 2.31 -5.55 -6.63
N CYS A 35 2.27 -4.48 -5.85
CA CYS A 35 1.32 -3.39 -6.05
C CYS A 35 1.98 -2.07 -5.69
N GLU A 36 1.41 -0.99 -6.24
CA GLU A 36 1.78 0.37 -5.86
C GLU A 36 0.75 0.88 -4.86
N VAL A 37 1.23 1.37 -3.72
CA VAL A 37 0.36 1.86 -2.66
C VAL A 37 0.58 3.35 -2.48
N GLU A 38 -0.49 4.13 -2.59
CA GLU A 38 -0.45 5.56 -2.36
C GLU A 38 -0.63 5.80 -0.86
N ILE A 39 0.39 6.43 -0.26
CA ILE A 39 0.41 6.71 1.17
C ILE A 39 -0.16 8.11 1.38
N TRP A 40 -1.01 8.26 2.39
CA TRP A 40 -1.67 9.53 2.71
C TRP A 40 -1.26 9.99 4.10
N ASP A 41 -1.14 11.29 4.29
CA ASP A 41 -0.81 11.85 5.60
C ASP A 41 -2.08 12.00 6.45
N ASP A 42 -1.90 12.50 7.67
CA ASP A 42 -3.01 12.65 8.62
C ASP A 42 -4.06 13.67 8.17
N GLU A 43 -3.73 14.49 7.18
CA GLU A 43 -4.63 15.53 6.67
C GLU A 43 -5.28 15.10 5.36
N ASN A 44 -5.17 13.82 5.01
CA ASN A 44 -5.74 13.23 3.80
C ASN A 44 -5.14 13.78 2.50
N TYR A 45 -3.83 14.08 2.53
CA TYR A 45 -3.10 14.42 1.32
C TYR A 45 -2.21 13.25 0.92
N PRO A 46 -2.18 12.89 -0.36
CA PRO A 46 -1.25 11.85 -0.82
C PRO A 46 0.17 12.41 -0.77
N ILE A 47 1.08 11.65 -0.14
CA ILE A 47 2.45 12.11 0.06
C ILE A 47 3.48 11.26 -0.66
N ASP A 48 3.12 10.04 -1.07
CA ASP A 48 4.10 9.15 -1.68
C ASP A 48 3.39 7.97 -2.33
N VAL A 49 4.09 7.29 -3.24
CA VAL A 49 3.65 6.02 -3.81
C VAL A 49 4.81 5.05 -3.61
N VAL A 50 4.53 3.94 -2.93
CA VAL A 50 5.55 2.96 -2.57
C VAL A 50 5.15 1.59 -3.11
N THR A 51 6.11 0.86 -3.67
CA THR A 51 5.88 -0.48 -4.18
C THR A 51 6.00 -1.48 -3.04
N TYR A 52 4.96 -2.32 -2.88
CA TYR A 52 4.95 -3.41 -1.90
C TYR A 52 4.65 -4.72 -2.60
N GLY A 53 5.20 -5.82 -2.07
CA GLY A 53 4.74 -7.14 -2.46
C GLY A 53 3.32 -7.36 -1.94
N LEU A 54 2.55 -8.19 -2.63
CA LEU A 54 1.18 -8.47 -2.19
C LEU A 54 1.15 -9.14 -0.82
N SER A 55 2.22 -9.85 -0.45
CA SER A 55 2.32 -10.46 0.87
C SER A 55 2.74 -9.47 1.96
N GLU A 56 3.07 -8.25 1.58
CA GLU A 56 3.53 -7.22 2.52
C GLU A 56 2.43 -6.27 2.94
N VAL A 57 1.22 -6.47 2.44
CA VAL A 57 0.06 -5.65 2.79
C VAL A 57 -1.15 -6.55 3.03
N GLU A 58 -2.11 -6.01 3.76
CA GLU A 58 -3.39 -6.70 3.96
C GLU A 58 -4.53 -5.72 3.81
N ILE A 59 -5.72 -6.23 3.48
CA ILE A 59 -6.92 -5.40 3.36
C ILE A 59 -7.20 -4.76 4.72
N SER A 60 -7.45 -3.46 4.70
CA SER A 60 -7.81 -2.71 5.90
C SER A 60 -9.28 -2.33 5.78
N ALA A 61 -10.07 -2.81 6.69
CA ALA A 61 -11.50 -2.54 6.68
C ALA A 61 -11.80 -1.11 7.16
#